data_c4093f87ef4519005cb7989b5ed88c1a
#
_entry.id   c4093f87ef4519005cb7989b5ed88c1a
#
_cell.length_a   1.000
_cell.length_b   1.000
_cell.length_c   1.000
_cell.angle_alpha   90.00
_cell.angle_beta   90.00
_cell.angle_gamma   90.00
#
_symmetry.space_group_name_H-M   'P 1'
#
loop_
_entity.id
_entity.type
_entity.pdbx_description
1 polymer ?
#
loop_
_entity_poly.entity_id
_entity_poly.type
_entity_poly.pdbx_seq_one_letter_code
_entity_poly.pdbx_strand_id
1 'polypeptide(L)'
;MTGLPARLNAANDTFSARLGYTFARPALLAQALTHRSHGAQHNERFEFIGDAVLNCVVAAALCERFPQMQEGELSRARAGLVNRDMLARLAQRIDIGAHLLLGEGELKSGGATRPSILADAMEAVFGAVFLDRGFDSARDVIVGVYGDILGEPAGAVLAK
;
A
#
# COMPACT_ATOMS: atom_id res chain seq x y z
N MET A 1 -1.93 -10.87 -27.02
CA MET A 1 -2.08 -10.12 -25.77
C MET A 1 -3.56 -9.98 -25.46
N THR A 2 -4.00 -10.64 -24.40
CA THR A 2 -5.35 -10.43 -23.88
C THR A 2 -5.35 -9.14 -23.05
N GLY A 3 -5.89 -8.06 -23.61
CA GLY A 3 -6.11 -6.83 -22.85
C GLY A 3 -7.10 -7.08 -21.71
N LEU A 4 -6.95 -6.35 -20.60
CA LEU A 4 -7.92 -6.36 -19.51
C LEU A 4 -9.29 -5.91 -20.03
N PRO A 5 -10.40 -6.48 -19.51
CA PRO A 5 -11.73 -6.00 -19.88
C PRO A 5 -11.87 -4.49 -19.66
N ALA A 6 -12.61 -3.81 -20.51
CA ALA A 6 -12.75 -2.35 -20.48
C ALA A 6 -13.18 -1.81 -19.11
N ARG A 7 -14.08 -2.51 -18.40
CA ARG A 7 -14.52 -2.11 -17.05
C ARG A 7 -13.39 -2.18 -16.01
N LEU A 8 -12.47 -3.16 -16.14
CA LEU A 8 -11.31 -3.27 -15.24
C LEU A 8 -10.30 -2.17 -15.53
N ASN A 9 -10.13 -1.79 -16.80
CA ASN A 9 -9.28 -0.67 -17.17
C ASN A 9 -9.82 0.63 -16.60
N ALA A 10 -11.13 0.89 -16.69
CA ALA A 10 -11.75 2.08 -16.12
C ALA A 10 -11.61 2.13 -14.59
N ALA A 11 -11.81 1.00 -13.90
CA ALA A 11 -11.62 0.91 -12.45
C ALA A 11 -10.16 1.14 -12.07
N ASN A 12 -9.20 0.56 -12.82
CA ASN A 12 -7.78 0.76 -12.59
C ASN A 12 -7.36 2.21 -12.84
N ASP A 13 -7.94 2.88 -13.84
CA ASP A 13 -7.67 4.30 -14.11
C ASP A 13 -8.13 5.18 -12.93
N THR A 14 -9.31 4.89 -12.36
CA THR A 14 -9.81 5.60 -11.18
C THR A 14 -8.89 5.36 -9.97
N PHE A 15 -8.46 4.13 -9.75
CA PHE A 15 -7.54 3.79 -8.67
C PHE A 15 -6.18 4.46 -8.87
N SER A 16 -5.65 4.44 -10.09
CA SER A 16 -4.38 5.09 -10.42
C SER A 16 -4.41 6.58 -10.15
N ALA A 17 -5.53 7.25 -10.41
CA ALA A 17 -5.70 8.67 -10.10
C ALA A 17 -5.61 8.92 -8.58
N ARG A 18 -6.23 8.07 -7.77
CA ARG A 18 -6.17 8.17 -6.29
C ARG A 18 -4.77 7.87 -5.76
N LEU A 19 -4.09 6.89 -6.36
CA LEU A 19 -2.73 6.49 -5.99
C LEU A 19 -1.70 7.54 -6.43
N GLY A 20 -2.01 8.31 -7.46
CA GLY A 20 -1.07 9.26 -8.07
C GLY A 20 -0.01 8.60 -8.92
N TYR A 21 -0.31 7.42 -9.47
CA TYR A 21 0.65 6.63 -10.25
C TYR A 21 -0.05 5.80 -11.32
N THR A 22 0.48 5.80 -12.53
CA THR A 22 -0.02 4.99 -13.64
C THR A 22 0.97 3.88 -13.94
N PHE A 23 0.53 2.62 -13.85
CA PHE A 23 1.37 1.45 -14.08
C PHE A 23 1.76 1.32 -15.55
N ALA A 24 3.06 1.11 -15.81
CA ALA A 24 3.54 0.72 -17.13
C ALA A 24 3.08 -0.69 -17.48
N ARG A 25 3.02 -1.58 -16.47
CA ARG A 25 2.51 -2.94 -16.58
C ARG A 25 1.27 -3.13 -15.71
N PRO A 26 0.05 -2.89 -16.28
CA PRO A 26 -1.19 -2.96 -15.49
C PRO A 26 -1.44 -4.32 -14.81
N ALA A 27 -0.88 -5.41 -15.36
CA ALA A 27 -0.99 -6.74 -14.76
C ALA A 27 -0.40 -6.79 -13.34
N LEU A 28 0.60 -5.97 -13.03
CA LEU A 28 1.16 -5.90 -11.68
C LEU A 28 0.15 -5.33 -10.69
N LEU A 29 -0.59 -4.29 -11.08
CA LEU A 29 -1.65 -3.75 -10.23
C LEU A 29 -2.76 -4.79 -10.01
N ALA A 30 -3.19 -5.47 -11.06
CA ALA A 30 -4.21 -6.50 -10.96
C ALA A 30 -3.79 -7.60 -9.95
N GLN A 31 -2.54 -8.06 -10.01
CA GLN A 31 -2.03 -9.06 -9.07
C GLN A 31 -1.92 -8.52 -7.64
N ALA A 32 -1.50 -7.26 -7.49
CA ALA A 32 -1.43 -6.62 -6.17
C ALA A 32 -2.80 -6.55 -5.48
N LEU A 33 -3.87 -6.43 -6.26
CA LEU A 33 -5.24 -6.36 -5.76
C LEU A 33 -5.92 -7.73 -5.66
N THR A 34 -5.21 -8.82 -5.96
CA THR A 34 -5.76 -10.17 -5.94
C THR A 34 -5.40 -10.87 -4.64
N HIS A 35 -6.42 -11.16 -3.82
CA HIS A 35 -6.27 -11.94 -2.59
C HIS A 35 -6.15 -13.42 -2.91
N ARG A 36 -5.45 -14.18 -2.06
CA ARG A 36 -5.26 -15.63 -2.24
C ARG A 36 -6.56 -16.42 -2.36
N SER A 37 -7.65 -15.92 -1.78
CA SER A 37 -8.96 -16.56 -1.88
C SER A 37 -9.53 -16.54 -3.29
N HIS A 38 -9.06 -15.60 -4.13
CA HIS A 38 -9.55 -15.45 -5.51
C HIS A 38 -8.84 -16.38 -6.49
N GLY A 39 -7.54 -16.59 -6.34
CA GLY A 39 -6.78 -17.43 -7.27
C GLY A 39 -5.30 -17.49 -6.96
N ALA A 40 -4.57 -18.26 -7.80
CA ALA A 40 -3.16 -18.56 -7.61
C ALA A 40 -2.22 -17.36 -7.89
N GLN A 41 -2.62 -16.46 -8.78
CA GLN A 41 -1.85 -15.25 -9.08
C GLN A 41 -2.23 -14.13 -8.11
N HIS A 42 -1.87 -14.31 -6.85
CA HIS A 42 -2.25 -13.42 -5.75
C HIS A 42 -1.09 -12.56 -5.26
N ASN A 43 -1.36 -11.77 -4.24
CA ASN A 43 -0.52 -10.64 -3.85
C ASN A 43 0.50 -10.91 -2.74
N GLU A 44 0.62 -12.14 -2.23
CA GLU A 44 1.50 -12.38 -1.05
C GLU A 44 2.97 -12.05 -1.31
N ARG A 45 3.50 -12.37 -2.50
CA ARG A 45 4.88 -12.02 -2.84
C ARG A 45 5.09 -10.52 -2.99
N PHE A 46 4.09 -9.83 -3.51
CA PHE A 46 4.13 -8.35 -3.65
C PHE A 46 4.05 -7.68 -2.28
N GLU A 47 3.23 -8.21 -1.38
CA GLU A 47 3.17 -7.79 0.01
C GLU A 47 4.55 -7.91 0.68
N PHE A 48 5.23 -9.03 0.48
CA PHE A 48 6.55 -9.28 1.06
C PHE A 48 7.55 -8.21 0.65
N ILE A 49 7.67 -7.92 -0.66
CA ILE A 49 8.61 -6.91 -1.12
C ILE A 49 8.14 -5.49 -0.78
N GLY A 50 6.84 -5.26 -0.81
CA GLY A 50 6.24 -3.97 -0.43
C GLY A 50 6.50 -3.62 1.02
N ASP A 51 6.47 -4.60 1.92
CA ASP A 51 6.81 -4.40 3.32
C ASP A 51 8.24 -3.88 3.48
N ALA A 52 9.20 -4.48 2.79
CA ALA A 52 10.60 -4.08 2.85
C ALA A 52 10.81 -2.65 2.29
N VAL A 53 10.20 -2.36 1.15
CA VAL A 53 10.30 -1.04 0.51
C VAL A 53 9.66 0.03 1.40
N LEU A 54 8.47 -0.25 1.93
CA LEU A 54 7.75 0.64 2.84
C LEU A 54 8.60 1.00 4.06
N ASN A 55 9.17 0.00 4.72
CA ASN A 55 9.98 0.22 5.91
C ASN A 55 11.22 1.08 5.60
N CYS A 56 11.86 0.85 4.46
CA CYS A 56 12.99 1.64 4.03
C CYS A 56 12.60 3.12 3.80
N VAL A 57 11.52 3.34 3.06
CA VAL A 57 11.05 4.70 2.73
C VAL A 57 10.66 5.46 3.99
N VAL A 58 9.91 4.83 4.88
CA VAL A 58 9.47 5.47 6.13
C VAL A 58 10.66 5.77 7.03
N ALA A 59 11.61 4.84 7.16
CA ALA A 59 12.83 5.07 7.95
C ALA A 59 13.63 6.26 7.41
N ALA A 60 13.82 6.35 6.10
CA ALA A 60 14.54 7.44 5.48
C ALA A 60 13.83 8.79 5.70
N ALA A 61 12.51 8.81 5.56
CA ALA A 61 11.71 10.02 5.78
C ALA A 61 11.79 10.50 7.23
N LEU A 62 11.75 9.59 8.19
CA LEU A 62 11.88 9.92 9.61
C LEU A 62 13.26 10.48 9.95
N CYS A 63 14.32 9.88 9.43
CA CYS A 63 15.68 10.37 9.63
C CYS A 63 15.85 11.79 9.09
N GLU A 64 15.28 12.06 7.92
CA GLU A 64 15.36 13.38 7.30
C GLU A 64 14.56 14.44 8.07
N ARG A 65 13.34 14.09 8.49
CA ARG A 65 12.44 15.03 9.16
C ARG A 65 12.77 15.27 10.62
N PHE A 66 13.37 14.30 11.28
CA PHE A 66 13.66 14.34 12.72
C PHE A 66 15.12 14.00 12.99
N PRO A 67 16.06 14.85 12.55
CA PRO A 67 17.49 14.54 12.65
C PRO A 67 18.02 14.45 14.09
N GLN A 68 17.24 14.91 15.08
CA GLN A 68 17.62 14.85 16.49
C GLN A 68 17.07 13.61 17.21
N MET A 69 16.19 12.84 16.58
CA MET A 69 15.64 11.63 17.20
C MET A 69 16.66 10.51 17.19
N GLN A 70 16.72 9.77 18.29
CA GLN A 70 17.58 8.60 18.42
C GLN A 70 16.88 7.33 17.89
N GLU A 71 17.65 6.27 17.70
CA GLU A 71 17.17 5.03 17.08
C GLU A 71 15.90 4.48 17.76
N GLY A 72 15.85 4.46 19.09
CA GLY A 72 14.67 3.95 19.80
C GLY A 72 13.41 4.74 19.51
N GLU A 73 13.52 6.06 19.39
CA GLU A 73 12.40 6.92 19.04
C GLU A 73 12.00 6.75 17.58
N LEU A 74 12.99 6.64 16.68
CA LEU A 74 12.76 6.40 15.27
C LEU A 74 12.07 5.05 15.03
N SER A 75 12.50 4.00 15.75
CA SER A 75 11.89 2.67 15.65
C SER A 75 10.44 2.68 16.10
N ARG A 76 10.12 3.37 17.19
CA ARG A 76 8.73 3.50 17.67
C ARG A 76 7.86 4.30 16.71
N ALA A 77 8.40 5.39 16.17
CA ALA A 77 7.70 6.21 15.19
C ALA A 77 7.39 5.40 13.93
N ARG A 78 8.38 4.66 13.42
CA ARG A 78 8.17 3.79 12.27
C ARG A 78 7.11 2.73 12.55
N ALA A 79 7.16 2.07 13.69
CA ALA A 79 6.17 1.07 14.07
C ALA A 79 4.74 1.62 14.05
N GLY A 80 4.55 2.87 14.48
CA GLY A 80 3.24 3.54 14.43
C GLY A 80 2.78 3.88 13.02
N LEU A 81 3.72 4.07 12.10
CA LEU A 81 3.41 4.43 10.72
C LEU A 81 3.18 3.23 9.81
N VAL A 82 3.77 2.07 10.12
CA VAL A 82 3.70 0.89 9.25
C VAL A 82 2.87 -0.26 9.85
N ASN A 83 2.19 -0.03 10.96
CA ASN A 83 1.34 -1.06 11.55
C ASN A 83 0.08 -1.31 10.71
N ARG A 84 -0.61 -2.40 11.04
CA ARG A 84 -1.82 -2.84 10.33
C ARG A 84 -2.88 -1.74 10.27
N ASP A 85 -3.16 -1.11 11.40
CA ASP A 85 -4.23 -0.12 11.48
C ASP A 85 -3.96 1.10 10.62
N MET A 86 -2.72 1.57 10.61
CA MET A 86 -2.33 2.69 9.76
C MET A 86 -2.43 2.32 8.28
N LEU A 87 -1.91 1.16 7.89
CA LEU A 87 -1.96 0.71 6.50
C LEU A 87 -3.40 0.49 6.04
N ALA A 88 -4.26 -0.05 6.90
CA ALA A 88 -5.69 -0.21 6.58
C ALA A 88 -6.37 1.16 6.39
N ARG A 89 -6.04 2.17 7.20
CA ARG A 89 -6.54 3.53 7.04
C ARG A 89 -6.10 4.13 5.70
N LEU A 90 -4.84 3.97 5.34
CA LEU A 90 -4.33 4.44 4.05
C LEU A 90 -5.03 3.75 2.89
N ALA A 91 -5.25 2.44 2.99
CA ALA A 91 -5.98 1.67 1.99
C ALA A 91 -7.41 2.18 1.82
N GLN A 92 -8.08 2.53 2.93
CA GLN A 92 -9.42 3.11 2.89
C GLN A 92 -9.44 4.47 2.21
N ARG A 93 -8.43 5.31 2.48
CA ARG A 93 -8.34 6.65 1.89
C ARG A 93 -8.27 6.63 0.36
N ILE A 94 -7.64 5.60 -0.21
CA ILE A 94 -7.55 5.43 -1.67
C ILE A 94 -8.51 4.38 -2.20
N ASP A 95 -9.42 3.89 -1.35
CA ASP A 95 -10.51 2.98 -1.70
C ASP A 95 -10.05 1.64 -2.28
N ILE A 96 -9.01 1.05 -1.72
CA ILE A 96 -8.50 -0.26 -2.14
C ILE A 96 -9.60 -1.32 -2.08
N GLY A 97 -10.44 -1.31 -1.04
CA GLY A 97 -11.47 -2.32 -0.83
C GLY A 97 -12.41 -2.50 -2.04
N ALA A 98 -12.73 -1.42 -2.73
CA ALA A 98 -13.60 -1.45 -3.90
C ALA A 98 -12.97 -2.15 -5.11
N HIS A 99 -11.63 -2.28 -5.12
CA HIS A 99 -10.88 -2.84 -6.24
C HIS A 99 -10.30 -4.23 -5.96
N LEU A 100 -10.49 -4.77 -4.74
CA LEU A 100 -9.96 -6.07 -4.37
C LEU A 100 -10.67 -7.19 -5.12
N LEU A 101 -9.88 -8.16 -5.58
CA LEU A 101 -10.37 -9.42 -6.14
C LEU A 101 -10.31 -10.47 -5.04
N LEU A 102 -11.46 -10.81 -4.49
CA LEU A 102 -11.65 -11.77 -3.40
C LEU A 102 -12.43 -12.98 -3.91
N GLY A 103 -12.18 -14.14 -3.30
CA GLY A 103 -13.03 -15.30 -3.49
C GLY A 103 -14.43 -15.02 -2.93
N GLU A 104 -15.42 -15.74 -3.44
CA GLU A 104 -16.82 -15.49 -3.12
C GLU A 104 -17.11 -15.58 -1.62
N GLY A 105 -16.54 -16.59 -0.94
CA GLY A 105 -16.71 -16.75 0.51
C GLY A 105 -16.11 -15.62 1.31
N GLU A 106 -14.91 -15.17 0.93
CA GLU A 106 -14.24 -14.05 1.60
C GLU A 106 -15.00 -12.75 1.39
N LEU A 107 -15.51 -12.53 0.18
CA LEU A 107 -16.30 -11.33 -0.12
C LEU A 107 -17.58 -11.31 0.72
N LYS A 108 -18.28 -12.44 0.82
CA LYS A 108 -19.53 -12.57 1.62
C LYS A 108 -19.28 -12.36 3.10
N SER A 109 -18.11 -12.74 3.62
CA SER A 109 -17.76 -12.56 5.03
C SER A 109 -17.18 -11.19 5.37
N GLY A 110 -17.21 -10.24 4.43
CA GLY A 110 -16.76 -8.87 4.66
C GLY A 110 -15.28 -8.65 4.46
N GLY A 111 -14.61 -9.50 3.65
CA GLY A 111 -13.17 -9.41 3.40
C GLY A 111 -12.73 -8.07 2.82
N ALA A 112 -13.57 -7.40 2.02
CA ALA A 112 -13.23 -6.12 1.39
C ALA A 112 -13.07 -4.97 2.40
N THR A 113 -13.53 -5.14 3.64
CA THR A 113 -13.38 -4.14 4.71
C THR A 113 -12.52 -4.65 5.87
N ARG A 114 -11.97 -5.87 5.78
CA ARG A 114 -11.15 -6.45 6.84
C ARG A 114 -9.80 -5.77 6.91
N PRO A 115 -9.40 -5.20 8.07
CA PRO A 115 -8.15 -4.44 8.18
C PRO A 115 -6.91 -5.21 7.75
N SER A 116 -6.80 -6.51 8.07
CA SER A 116 -5.64 -7.31 7.68
C SER A 116 -5.50 -7.43 6.16
N ILE A 117 -6.63 -7.65 5.47
CA ILE A 117 -6.64 -7.76 4.01
C ILE A 117 -6.31 -6.42 3.36
N LEU A 118 -6.86 -5.34 3.88
CA LEU A 118 -6.59 -3.98 3.39
C LEU A 118 -5.13 -3.59 3.58
N ALA A 119 -4.57 -3.87 4.76
CA ALA A 119 -3.16 -3.57 5.05
C ALA A 119 -2.22 -4.35 4.14
N ASP A 120 -2.46 -5.65 3.97
CA ASP A 120 -1.65 -6.50 3.11
C ASP A 120 -1.71 -6.06 1.64
N ALA A 121 -2.90 -5.67 1.17
CA ALA A 121 -3.08 -5.15 -0.18
C ALA A 121 -2.37 -3.81 -0.37
N MET A 122 -2.37 -2.94 0.66
CA MET A 122 -1.64 -1.66 0.59
C MET A 122 -0.14 -1.91 0.39
N GLU A 123 0.45 -2.82 1.16
CA GLU A 123 1.85 -3.20 0.99
C GLU A 123 2.09 -3.82 -0.39
N ALA A 124 1.17 -4.68 -0.87
CA ALA A 124 1.28 -5.29 -2.18
C ALA A 124 1.27 -4.26 -3.32
N VAL A 125 0.45 -3.22 -3.21
CA VAL A 125 0.42 -2.12 -4.19
C VAL A 125 1.77 -1.39 -4.20
N PHE A 126 2.35 -1.10 -3.04
CA PHE A 126 3.68 -0.49 -2.96
C PHE A 126 4.74 -1.39 -3.62
N GLY A 127 4.67 -2.69 -3.35
CA GLY A 127 5.55 -3.67 -3.98
C GLY A 127 5.39 -3.72 -5.51
N ALA A 128 4.16 -3.62 -5.99
CA ALA A 128 3.87 -3.60 -7.43
C ALA A 128 4.48 -2.36 -8.11
N VAL A 129 4.39 -1.19 -7.48
CA VAL A 129 5.01 0.03 -7.99
C VAL A 129 6.53 -0.14 -8.08
N PHE A 130 7.13 -0.71 -7.03
CA PHE A 130 8.57 -1.00 -7.02
C PHE A 130 8.98 -1.92 -8.18
N LEU A 131 8.22 -3.00 -8.41
CA LEU A 131 8.50 -3.94 -9.50
C LEU A 131 8.27 -3.30 -10.87
N ASP A 132 7.36 -2.34 -10.96
CA ASP A 132 7.02 -1.67 -12.21
C ASP A 132 8.08 -0.66 -12.64
N ARG A 133 8.50 0.23 -11.73
CA ARG A 133 9.41 1.34 -12.07
C ARG A 133 10.53 1.60 -11.06
N GLY A 134 10.71 0.73 -10.07
CA GLY A 134 11.83 0.82 -9.15
C GLY A 134 11.58 1.65 -7.91
N PHE A 135 12.65 1.87 -7.13
CA PHE A 135 12.59 2.43 -5.80
C PHE A 135 12.08 3.88 -5.78
N ASP A 136 12.58 4.72 -6.68
CA ASP A 136 12.22 6.14 -6.65
C ASP A 136 10.72 6.36 -6.89
N SER A 137 10.13 5.61 -7.83
CA SER A 137 8.69 5.65 -8.06
C SER A 137 7.91 5.13 -6.85
N ALA A 138 8.36 4.03 -6.23
CA ALA A 138 7.73 3.50 -5.03
C ALA A 138 7.80 4.51 -3.87
N ARG A 139 8.96 5.14 -3.66
CA ARG A 139 9.12 6.19 -2.65
C ARG A 139 8.13 7.33 -2.88
N ASP A 140 8.02 7.83 -4.10
CA ASP A 140 7.15 8.96 -4.41
C ASP A 140 5.67 8.59 -4.17
N VAL A 141 5.26 7.38 -4.53
CA VAL A 141 3.90 6.89 -4.27
C VAL A 141 3.65 6.77 -2.77
N ILE A 142 4.56 6.16 -2.02
CA ILE A 142 4.43 5.99 -0.58
C ILE A 142 4.31 7.35 0.12
N VAL A 143 5.21 8.27 -0.18
CA VAL A 143 5.19 9.62 0.40
C VAL A 143 3.87 10.33 0.06
N GLY A 144 3.40 10.21 -1.17
CA GLY A 144 2.12 10.79 -1.60
C GLY A 144 0.92 10.21 -0.88
N VAL A 145 0.88 8.89 -0.69
CA VAL A 145 -0.23 8.22 0.00
C VAL A 145 -0.26 8.59 1.48
N TYR A 146 0.90 8.64 2.14
CA TYR A 146 0.95 9.09 3.54
C TYR A 146 0.57 10.56 3.70
N GLY A 147 1.01 11.40 2.75
CA GLY A 147 0.74 12.84 2.81
C GLY A 147 1.25 13.47 4.10
N ASP A 148 0.40 14.25 4.77
CA ASP A 148 0.74 14.97 5.99
C ASP A 148 1.11 14.07 7.17
N ILE A 149 0.70 12.79 7.16
CA ILE A 149 0.98 11.85 8.25
C ILE A 149 2.49 11.72 8.46
N LEU A 150 3.29 11.66 7.40
CA LEU A 150 4.75 11.60 7.51
C LEU A 150 5.36 12.90 8.03
N GLY A 151 4.66 14.02 7.90
CA GLY A 151 5.10 15.33 8.37
C GLY A 151 4.64 15.65 9.78
N GLU A 152 3.80 14.83 10.43
CA GLU A 152 3.33 15.07 11.79
C GLU A 152 4.48 14.93 12.81
N PRO A 153 4.46 15.71 13.91
CA PRO A 153 5.42 15.51 14.98
C PRO A 153 5.38 14.06 15.50
N ALA A 154 6.56 13.52 15.84
CA ALA A 154 6.68 12.13 16.30
C ALA A 154 5.75 11.81 17.48
N GLY A 155 5.56 12.76 18.40
CA GLY A 155 4.65 12.59 19.53
C GLY A 155 3.19 12.40 19.13
N ALA A 156 2.74 13.07 18.07
CA ALA A 156 1.38 12.93 17.56
C ALA A 156 1.17 11.55 16.92
N VAL A 157 2.18 11.02 16.25
CA VAL A 157 2.16 9.68 15.66
C VAL A 157 2.09 8.61 16.75
N LEU A 158 2.88 8.75 17.79
CA LEU A 158 2.95 7.80 18.90
C LEU A 158 1.71 7.82 19.80
N ALA A 159 1.02 8.96 19.88
CA ALA A 159 -0.16 9.13 20.70
C ALA A 159 -1.43 8.52 20.11
N LYS A 160 -1.41 8.12 18.86
CA LYS A 160 -2.52 7.49 18.16
C LYS A 160 -2.32 5.99 18.09
#